data_e427434be6facfc127f35f2ac2923d00
#
_entry.id   e427434be6facfc127f35f2ac2923d00
#
_cell.length_a   1.000
_cell.length_b   1.000
_cell.length_c   1.000
_cell.angle_alpha   90.00
_cell.angle_beta   90.00
_cell.angle_gamma   90.00
#
_symmetry.space_group_name_H-M   'P 1'
#
loop_
_entity.id
_entity.type
_entity.pdbx_description
1 polymer ?
#
loop_
_entity_poly.entity_id
_entity_poly.type
_entity_poly.pdbx_seq_one_letter_code
_entity_poly.pdbx_strand_id
1 'polypeptide(L)'
;MYDNQRKRKMKKYILFALISLCFWGCSEDEIKPYHGGQYLYFSQLKEFGDEDFEVSFNNYPTSNAIIVKIGLGLIGKPFSIDTPYKVSVVAEDESEDKIKNADQKNYRLPDNPMFKAGLSNDTLEVMLLKTEDLKENVKLCLKLLPNEYFEGSIPEYEQIKIIFNNIISKPLWWTNDVTKLYLGTYSRKKYEEFVKC
;
A
#
# COMPACT_ATOMS: atom_id res chain seq x y z
N MET A 1 35.43 12.45 68.32
CA MET A 1 35.59 13.35 67.13
C MET A 1 36.18 12.61 65.92
N TYR A 2 36.81 11.45 66.07
CA TYR A 2 37.46 10.66 65.00
C TYR A 2 36.49 9.83 64.12
N ASP A 3 35.36 9.41 64.63
CA ASP A 3 34.42 8.47 63.94
C ASP A 3 33.64 9.14 62.76
N ASN A 4 33.31 10.40 62.88
CA ASN A 4 32.60 11.16 61.89
C ASN A 4 33.43 11.47 60.60
N GLN A 5 34.73 11.58 60.72
CA GLN A 5 35.63 11.78 59.60
C GLN A 5 35.80 10.50 58.78
N ARG A 6 35.79 9.34 59.40
CA ARG A 6 35.92 8.03 58.75
C ARG A 6 34.64 7.67 57.98
N LYS A 7 33.47 7.98 58.54
CA LYS A 7 32.18 7.79 57.87
C LYS A 7 31.98 8.70 56.66
N ARG A 8 32.50 9.94 56.70
CA ARG A 8 32.49 10.87 55.55
C ARG A 8 33.40 10.42 54.41
N LYS A 9 34.59 9.89 54.71
CA LYS A 9 35.52 9.35 53.73
C LYS A 9 34.92 8.07 53.06
N MET A 10 34.35 7.15 53.81
CA MET A 10 33.71 5.97 53.25
C MET A 10 32.53 6.31 52.33
N LYS A 11 31.69 7.27 52.70
CA LYS A 11 30.59 7.71 51.83
C LYS A 11 31.07 8.28 50.49
N LYS A 12 32.21 8.98 50.46
CA LYS A 12 32.81 9.49 49.23
C LYS A 12 33.33 8.37 48.32
N TYR A 13 33.95 7.34 48.88
CA TYR A 13 34.42 6.20 48.06
C TYR A 13 33.31 5.32 47.60
N ILE A 14 32.21 5.14 48.36
CA ILE A 14 31.01 4.44 47.92
C ILE A 14 30.31 5.21 46.78
N LEU A 15 30.24 6.53 46.88
CA LEU A 15 29.65 7.36 45.79
C LEU A 15 30.51 7.30 44.54
N PHE A 16 31.84 7.29 44.63
CA PHE A 16 32.72 7.14 43.51
C PHE A 16 32.68 5.76 42.88
N ALA A 17 32.55 4.71 43.65
CA ALA A 17 32.37 3.34 43.18
C ALA A 17 31.02 3.14 42.46
N LEU A 18 29.93 3.80 42.91
CA LEU A 18 28.62 3.76 42.28
C LEU A 18 28.62 4.50 40.93
N ILE A 19 29.35 5.59 40.81
CA ILE A 19 29.48 6.36 39.57
C ILE A 19 30.31 5.60 38.50
N SER A 20 31.32 4.81 38.93
CA SER A 20 32.14 4.01 38.01
C SER A 20 31.41 2.80 37.41
N LEU A 21 30.34 2.33 38.04
CA LEU A 21 29.48 1.23 37.55
C LEU A 21 28.54 1.67 36.40
N CYS A 22 28.28 2.98 36.25
CA CYS A 22 27.40 3.51 35.20
C CYS A 22 28.08 3.57 33.82
N PHE A 23 29.38 3.39 33.70
CA PHE A 23 30.11 3.44 32.43
C PHE A 23 30.28 2.08 31.73
N TRP A 24 29.76 0.99 32.29
CA TRP A 24 29.87 -0.34 31.70
C TRP A 24 28.57 -0.82 31.01
N GLY A 25 27.67 0.09 30.68
CA GLY A 25 26.40 -0.28 30.08
C GLY A 25 26.12 0.50 28.83
N CYS A 26 26.78 0.21 27.74
CA CYS A 26 26.25 0.22 26.38
C CYS A 26 27.33 -0.35 25.45
N SER A 27 27.36 -1.64 25.26
CA SER A 27 27.85 -2.15 24.00
C SER A 27 26.79 -1.76 22.98
N GLU A 28 27.06 -0.76 22.14
CA GLU A 28 26.33 -0.63 20.88
C GLU A 28 26.59 -1.95 20.16
N ASP A 29 25.56 -2.79 20.10
CA ASP A 29 25.57 -3.90 19.15
C ASP A 29 25.79 -3.27 17.79
N GLU A 30 26.93 -3.56 17.16
CA GLU A 30 27.18 -3.16 15.78
C GLU A 30 25.99 -3.59 14.96
N ILE A 31 25.28 -2.64 14.35
CA ILE A 31 24.19 -2.92 13.41
C ILE A 31 24.85 -3.69 12.27
N LYS A 32 24.72 -5.02 12.33
CA LYS A 32 25.23 -5.90 11.27
C LYS A 32 24.55 -5.47 9.97
N PRO A 33 25.32 -5.28 8.89
CA PRO A 33 24.73 -4.97 7.61
C PRO A 33 23.71 -6.09 7.25
N TYR A 34 22.56 -5.69 6.71
CA TYR A 34 21.55 -6.63 6.26
C TYR A 34 22.15 -7.56 5.18
N HIS A 35 22.17 -8.86 5.47
CA HIS A 35 22.63 -9.93 4.58
C HIS A 35 21.48 -10.79 4.06
N GLY A 36 20.23 -10.37 4.26
CA GLY A 36 19.05 -11.04 3.75
C GLY A 36 18.83 -10.76 2.26
N GLY A 37 17.90 -11.51 1.67
CA GLY A 37 17.49 -11.36 0.28
C GLY A 37 16.75 -10.05 0.00
N GLN A 38 16.49 -9.80 -1.26
CA GLN A 38 15.68 -8.67 -1.71
C GLN A 38 14.22 -9.12 -1.82
N TYR A 39 13.31 -8.45 -1.10
CA TYR A 39 11.88 -8.79 -1.13
C TYR A 39 11.07 -7.56 -1.54
N LEU A 40 10.13 -7.78 -2.44
CA LEU A 40 9.20 -6.75 -2.89
C LEU A 40 7.81 -7.04 -2.31
N TYR A 41 7.10 -6.02 -1.81
CA TYR A 41 5.78 -6.19 -1.21
C TYR A 41 4.85 -5.02 -1.57
N PHE A 42 3.54 -5.25 -1.49
CA PHE A 42 2.55 -4.18 -1.63
C PHE A 42 2.48 -3.37 -0.33
N SER A 43 3.04 -2.14 -0.35
CA SER A 43 3.20 -1.33 0.86
C SER A 43 1.88 -0.79 1.42
N GLN A 44 0.86 -0.64 0.58
CA GLN A 44 -0.46 -0.15 1.01
C GLN A 44 -1.17 -1.09 1.97
N LEU A 45 -1.00 -2.41 1.82
CA LEU A 45 -1.55 -3.38 2.76
C LEU A 45 -0.97 -3.21 4.17
N LYS A 46 0.29 -2.77 4.26
CA LYS A 46 0.94 -2.48 5.55
C LYS A 46 0.45 -1.18 6.19
N GLU A 47 0.12 -0.18 5.39
CA GLU A 47 -0.27 1.16 5.87
C GLU A 47 -1.76 1.25 6.23
N PHE A 48 -2.63 0.58 5.46
CA PHE A 48 -4.09 0.71 5.55
C PHE A 48 -4.81 -0.57 6.02
N GLY A 49 -4.07 -1.66 6.28
CA GLY A 49 -4.63 -2.97 6.58
C GLY A 49 -5.08 -3.70 5.30
N ASP A 50 -5.85 -4.76 5.47
CA ASP A 50 -6.35 -5.62 4.37
C ASP A 50 -7.57 -5.00 3.65
N GLU A 51 -7.69 -3.67 3.58
CA GLU A 51 -8.80 -3.02 2.90
C GLU A 51 -8.65 -3.15 1.38
N ASP A 52 -9.69 -3.65 0.73
CA ASP A 52 -9.77 -3.76 -0.72
C ASP A 52 -9.75 -2.36 -1.37
N PHE A 53 -9.04 -2.24 -2.48
CA PHE A 53 -9.10 -1.04 -3.32
C PHE A 53 -10.43 -1.00 -4.07
N GLU A 54 -11.29 -0.06 -3.73
CA GLU A 54 -12.54 0.12 -4.46
C GLU A 54 -12.48 1.30 -5.43
N VAL A 55 -12.75 1.04 -6.71
CA VAL A 55 -12.76 2.05 -7.77
C VAL A 55 -14.06 1.98 -8.56
N SER A 56 -14.77 3.09 -8.66
CA SER A 56 -15.99 3.16 -9.47
C SER A 56 -15.84 4.18 -10.60
N PHE A 57 -16.06 3.74 -11.83
CA PHE A 57 -16.15 4.63 -13.00
C PHE A 57 -17.30 5.63 -12.91
N ASN A 58 -18.26 5.41 -12.03
CA ASN A 58 -19.33 6.39 -11.77
C ASN A 58 -18.77 7.71 -11.19
N ASN A 59 -17.62 7.65 -10.49
CA ASN A 59 -16.94 8.84 -9.96
C ASN A 59 -16.13 9.58 -11.05
N TYR A 60 -15.92 8.93 -12.21
CA TYR A 60 -15.16 9.45 -13.33
C TYR A 60 -15.97 9.28 -14.64
N PRO A 61 -17.15 9.90 -14.76
CA PRO A 61 -18.12 9.59 -15.82
C PRO A 61 -17.63 9.89 -17.24
N THR A 62 -16.69 10.82 -17.39
CA THR A 62 -16.09 11.19 -18.67
C THR A 62 -14.85 10.38 -19.04
N SER A 63 -14.33 9.58 -18.09
CA SER A 63 -13.10 8.79 -18.32
C SER A 63 -13.43 7.39 -18.83
N ASN A 64 -12.70 6.93 -19.83
CA ASN A 64 -12.76 5.56 -20.32
C ASN A 64 -11.68 4.66 -19.69
N ALA A 65 -10.73 5.26 -18.96
CA ALA A 65 -9.69 4.56 -18.24
C ALA A 65 -9.36 5.29 -16.92
N ILE A 66 -8.98 4.53 -15.92
CA ILE A 66 -8.51 5.04 -14.61
C ILE A 66 -7.17 4.39 -14.31
N ILE A 67 -6.16 5.18 -13.96
CA ILE A 67 -4.88 4.66 -13.48
C ILE A 67 -4.93 4.57 -11.96
N VAL A 68 -4.83 3.34 -11.47
CA VAL A 68 -4.68 3.03 -10.05
C VAL A 68 -3.19 2.92 -9.75
N LYS A 69 -2.74 3.64 -8.73
CA LYS A 69 -1.35 3.62 -8.26
C LYS A 69 -1.25 2.78 -7.00
N ILE A 70 -0.50 1.70 -7.07
CA ILE A 70 -0.32 0.74 -5.99
C ILE A 70 1.09 0.89 -5.45
N GLY A 71 1.23 1.19 -4.15
CA GLY A 71 2.52 1.33 -3.50
C GLY A 71 3.27 0.00 -3.44
N LEU A 72 4.56 0.06 -3.74
CA LEU A 72 5.51 -1.04 -3.62
C LEU A 72 6.58 -0.67 -2.60
N GLY A 73 6.94 -1.59 -1.72
CA GLY A 73 8.02 -1.45 -0.76
C GLY A 73 9.11 -2.50 -0.99
N LEU A 74 10.36 -2.10 -0.79
CA LEU A 74 11.53 -2.95 -0.88
C LEU A 74 12.07 -3.27 0.51
N ILE A 75 12.23 -4.55 0.82
CA ILE A 75 13.06 -5.01 1.93
C ILE A 75 14.40 -5.42 1.37
N GLY A 76 15.43 -4.77 1.83
CA GLY A 76 16.79 -4.97 1.38
C GLY A 76 17.48 -3.66 1.04
N LYS A 77 18.62 -3.76 0.39
CA LYS A 77 19.39 -2.60 -0.03
C LYS A 77 18.83 -2.05 -1.36
N PRO A 78 18.60 -0.73 -1.49
CA PRO A 78 18.19 -0.14 -2.75
C PRO A 78 19.13 -0.49 -3.90
N PHE A 79 18.56 -0.75 -5.07
CA PHE A 79 19.31 -1.07 -6.28
C PHE A 79 19.99 0.18 -6.84
N SER A 80 21.14 0.00 -7.50
CA SER A 80 21.85 1.09 -8.18
C SER A 80 21.34 1.38 -9.59
N ILE A 81 20.50 0.50 -10.14
CA ILE A 81 19.89 0.61 -11.46
C ILE A 81 18.40 0.27 -11.36
N ASP A 82 17.60 0.73 -12.31
CA ASP A 82 16.20 0.32 -12.46
C ASP A 82 16.14 -1.20 -12.64
N THR A 83 15.37 -1.88 -11.79
CA THR A 83 15.39 -3.35 -11.67
C THR A 83 14.03 -3.94 -12.00
N PRO A 84 13.95 -4.89 -12.96
CA PRO A 84 12.68 -5.47 -13.35
C PRO A 84 12.11 -6.37 -12.26
N TYR A 85 10.80 -6.29 -12.03
CA TYR A 85 10.07 -7.20 -11.18
C TYR A 85 8.94 -7.89 -11.92
N LYS A 86 8.37 -8.93 -11.32
CA LYS A 86 7.27 -9.69 -11.91
C LYS A 86 6.00 -9.54 -11.09
N VAL A 87 4.92 -9.21 -11.78
CA VAL A 87 3.57 -9.22 -11.24
C VAL A 87 2.68 -10.06 -12.15
N SER A 88 1.79 -10.84 -11.56
CA SER A 88 0.81 -11.64 -12.30
C SER A 88 -0.59 -11.38 -11.78
N VAL A 89 -1.58 -11.65 -12.63
CA VAL A 89 -2.98 -11.72 -12.25
C VAL A 89 -3.27 -13.11 -11.73
N VAL A 90 -3.95 -13.19 -10.61
CA VAL A 90 -4.38 -14.44 -9.97
C VAL A 90 -5.91 -14.45 -9.94
N ALA A 91 -6.51 -15.55 -10.39
CA ALA A 91 -7.95 -15.76 -10.21
C ALA A 91 -8.20 -16.22 -8.76
N GLU A 92 -9.11 -15.54 -8.07
CA GLU A 92 -9.63 -15.98 -6.77
C GLU A 92 -10.94 -16.75 -6.90
N ASP A 93 -11.27 -17.53 -5.88
CA ASP A 93 -12.55 -18.22 -5.80
C ASP A 93 -13.68 -17.18 -5.72
N GLU A 94 -14.64 -17.30 -6.65
CA GLU A 94 -15.79 -16.41 -6.75
C GLU A 94 -16.92 -16.80 -5.77
N SER A 95 -16.80 -17.95 -5.13
CA SER A 95 -17.84 -18.46 -4.22
C SER A 95 -17.86 -17.76 -2.85
N GLU A 96 -16.71 -17.23 -2.41
CA GLU A 96 -16.58 -16.59 -1.10
C GLU A 96 -17.27 -15.23 -1.05
N ASP A 97 -16.95 -14.34 -1.98
CA ASP A 97 -17.44 -12.96 -2.01
C ASP A 97 -18.48 -12.69 -3.11
N LYS A 98 -18.72 -13.68 -4.00
CA LYS A 98 -19.59 -13.58 -5.17
C LYS A 98 -19.18 -12.48 -6.16
N ILE A 99 -17.94 -12.02 -6.09
CA ILE A 99 -17.38 -11.04 -7.01
C ILE A 99 -16.61 -11.80 -8.09
N LYS A 100 -16.95 -11.55 -9.35
CA LYS A 100 -16.30 -12.19 -10.50
C LYS A 100 -14.89 -11.65 -10.69
N ASN A 101 -13.99 -12.51 -11.15
CA ASN A 101 -12.67 -12.08 -11.59
C ASN A 101 -12.77 -11.16 -12.80
N ALA A 102 -11.96 -10.10 -12.86
CA ALA A 102 -11.94 -9.15 -13.96
C ALA A 102 -11.46 -9.83 -15.25
N ASP A 103 -12.14 -9.57 -16.35
CA ASP A 103 -11.74 -10.02 -17.67
C ASP A 103 -10.51 -9.23 -18.15
N GLN A 104 -9.64 -9.83 -18.94
CA GLN A 104 -8.42 -9.18 -19.46
C GLN A 104 -8.68 -7.87 -20.22
N LYS A 105 -9.87 -7.73 -20.81
CA LYS A 105 -10.28 -6.48 -21.49
C LYS A 105 -10.52 -5.31 -20.53
N ASN A 106 -10.70 -5.60 -19.23
CA ASN A 106 -11.04 -4.60 -18.20
C ASN A 106 -9.82 -3.90 -17.59
N TYR A 107 -8.60 -4.35 -17.87
CA TYR A 107 -7.38 -3.78 -17.30
C TYR A 107 -6.17 -3.88 -18.25
N ARG A 108 -5.12 -3.12 -17.92
CA ARG A 108 -3.78 -3.26 -18.51
C ARG A 108 -2.75 -3.12 -17.42
N LEU A 109 -1.79 -4.06 -17.41
CA LEU A 109 -0.57 -3.98 -16.61
C LEU A 109 0.58 -3.48 -17.47
N PRO A 110 1.63 -2.87 -16.90
CA PRO A 110 2.83 -2.54 -17.64
C PRO A 110 3.52 -3.83 -18.14
N ASP A 111 3.98 -3.83 -19.38
CA ASP A 111 4.62 -4.99 -20.01
C ASP A 111 5.94 -5.39 -19.32
N ASN A 112 6.69 -4.41 -18.84
CA ASN A 112 7.96 -4.62 -18.18
C ASN A 112 8.08 -3.66 -16.98
N PRO A 113 7.46 -4.00 -15.84
CA PRO A 113 7.50 -3.13 -14.67
C PRO A 113 8.90 -3.09 -14.06
N MET A 114 9.36 -1.88 -13.71
CA MET A 114 10.70 -1.60 -13.18
C MET A 114 10.60 -0.92 -11.82
N PHE A 115 11.30 -1.45 -10.83
CA PHE A 115 11.51 -0.78 -9.55
C PHE A 115 12.68 0.21 -9.71
N LYS A 116 12.44 1.47 -9.37
CA LYS A 116 13.38 2.57 -9.64
C LYS A 116 14.63 2.51 -8.77
N ALA A 117 15.77 2.83 -9.38
CA ALA A 117 17.06 2.89 -8.72
C ALA A 117 17.07 3.85 -7.54
N GLY A 118 17.75 3.48 -6.47
CA GLY A 118 17.93 4.30 -5.27
C GLY A 118 16.71 4.42 -4.37
N LEU A 119 15.56 3.84 -4.74
CA LEU A 119 14.33 3.91 -3.95
C LEU A 119 14.16 2.70 -3.03
N SER A 120 13.49 2.93 -1.89
CA SER A 120 12.97 1.87 -1.02
C SER A 120 11.45 1.71 -1.17
N ASN A 121 10.79 2.67 -1.83
CA ASN A 121 9.38 2.62 -2.17
C ASN A 121 9.18 3.12 -3.59
N ASP A 122 8.30 2.45 -4.32
CA ASP A 122 7.94 2.79 -5.70
C ASP A 122 6.44 2.55 -5.92
N THR A 123 5.98 2.64 -7.15
CA THR A 123 4.55 2.53 -7.49
C THR A 123 4.36 1.67 -8.73
N LEU A 124 3.44 0.70 -8.63
CA LEU A 124 2.89 -0.03 -9.78
C LEU A 124 1.65 0.74 -10.30
N GLU A 125 1.65 1.12 -11.56
CA GLU A 125 0.50 1.72 -12.21
C GLU A 125 -0.32 0.64 -12.94
N VAL A 126 -1.58 0.52 -12.55
CA VAL A 126 -2.55 -0.39 -13.17
C VAL A 126 -3.62 0.43 -13.87
N MET A 127 -3.80 0.23 -15.17
CA MET A 127 -4.84 0.92 -15.91
C MET A 127 -6.10 0.06 -15.91
N LEU A 128 -7.17 0.55 -15.30
CA LEU A 128 -8.51 -0.02 -15.40
C LEU A 128 -9.22 0.56 -16.62
N LEU A 129 -9.91 -0.28 -17.37
CA LEU A 129 -10.59 0.09 -18.62
C LEU A 129 -12.11 -0.02 -18.44
N LYS A 130 -12.82 1.04 -18.79
CA LYS A 130 -14.27 1.09 -18.77
C LYS A 130 -14.85 0.29 -19.93
N THR A 131 -15.61 -0.72 -19.60
CA THR A 131 -16.33 -1.56 -20.57
C THR A 131 -17.82 -1.64 -20.21
N GLU A 132 -18.65 -2.03 -21.17
CA GLU A 132 -20.11 -2.08 -20.99
C GLU A 132 -20.57 -3.20 -20.05
N ASP A 133 -19.76 -4.21 -19.83
CA ASP A 133 -20.03 -5.35 -18.97
C ASP A 133 -19.74 -5.11 -17.48
N LEU A 134 -19.07 -4.01 -17.12
CA LEU A 134 -18.82 -3.62 -15.73
C LEU A 134 -20.06 -3.12 -14.98
N LYS A 135 -21.17 -3.85 -15.10
CA LYS A 135 -22.45 -3.54 -14.45
C LYS A 135 -22.54 -4.07 -13.01
N GLU A 136 -21.59 -4.91 -12.63
CA GLU A 136 -21.40 -5.47 -11.30
C GLU A 136 -19.96 -5.21 -10.85
N ASN A 137 -19.68 -5.44 -9.57
CA ASN A 137 -18.31 -5.44 -9.08
C ASN A 137 -17.52 -6.57 -9.73
N VAL A 138 -16.31 -6.26 -10.17
CA VAL A 138 -15.30 -7.26 -10.55
C VAL A 138 -14.04 -7.06 -9.72
N LYS A 139 -13.29 -8.15 -9.47
CA LYS A 139 -12.04 -8.12 -8.71
C LYS A 139 -10.85 -8.43 -9.60
N LEU A 140 -9.79 -7.65 -9.44
CA LEU A 140 -8.49 -7.89 -10.04
C LEU A 140 -7.49 -8.16 -8.92
N CYS A 141 -7.05 -9.40 -8.80
CA CYS A 141 -6.08 -9.80 -7.81
C CYS A 141 -4.71 -9.89 -8.45
N LEU A 142 -3.75 -9.15 -7.90
CA LEU A 142 -2.37 -9.11 -8.36
C LEU A 142 -1.47 -9.78 -7.35
N LYS A 143 -0.50 -10.55 -7.84
CA LYS A 143 0.51 -11.22 -7.03
C LYS A 143 1.90 -10.87 -7.52
N LEU A 144 2.79 -10.51 -6.59
CA LEU A 144 4.21 -10.36 -6.84
C LEU A 144 4.86 -11.75 -6.93
N LEU A 145 5.69 -11.95 -7.95
CA LEU A 145 6.38 -13.21 -8.18
C LEU A 145 7.89 -13.05 -7.99
N PRO A 146 8.59 -14.09 -7.50
CA PRO A 146 10.03 -14.08 -7.44
C PRO A 146 10.64 -14.01 -8.84
N ASN A 147 11.86 -13.47 -8.93
CA ASN A 147 12.68 -13.47 -10.12
C ASN A 147 14.17 -13.49 -9.74
N GLU A 148 15.07 -13.21 -10.67
CA GLU A 148 16.51 -13.21 -10.41
C GLU A 148 17.00 -12.10 -9.46
N TYR A 149 16.19 -11.04 -9.24
CA TYR A 149 16.51 -9.88 -8.40
C TYR A 149 15.78 -9.90 -7.07
N PHE A 150 14.58 -10.47 -7.03
CA PHE A 150 13.73 -10.54 -5.86
C PHE A 150 13.47 -11.99 -5.49
N GLU A 151 13.84 -12.39 -4.29
CA GLU A 151 13.62 -13.74 -3.77
C GLU A 151 12.13 -14.08 -3.58
N GLY A 152 11.29 -13.07 -3.53
CA GLY A 152 9.86 -13.20 -3.37
C GLY A 152 9.23 -11.97 -2.73
N SER A 153 8.16 -12.21 -1.98
CA SER A 153 7.45 -11.21 -1.19
C SER A 153 7.19 -11.74 0.23
N ILE A 154 6.67 -10.87 1.08
CA ILE A 154 6.15 -11.27 2.40
C ILE A 154 4.76 -11.88 2.14
N PRO A 155 4.45 -13.11 2.64
CA PRO A 155 3.18 -13.79 2.33
C PRO A 155 1.93 -12.93 2.56
N GLU A 156 1.91 -12.13 3.63
CA GLU A 156 0.78 -11.27 3.98
C GLU A 156 0.64 -10.05 3.06
N TYR A 157 1.70 -9.69 2.30
CA TYR A 157 1.76 -8.49 1.46
C TYR A 157 2.13 -8.80 0.00
N GLU A 158 2.07 -10.07 -0.41
CA GLU A 158 2.42 -10.48 -1.77
C GLU A 158 1.28 -10.33 -2.77
N GLN A 159 0.03 -10.22 -2.29
CA GLN A 159 -1.17 -10.09 -3.10
C GLN A 159 -1.94 -8.83 -2.74
N ILE A 160 -2.60 -8.24 -3.73
CA ILE A 160 -3.49 -7.11 -3.54
C ILE A 160 -4.73 -7.27 -4.42
N LYS A 161 -5.89 -6.87 -3.90
CA LYS A 161 -7.18 -6.93 -4.58
C LYS A 161 -7.66 -5.52 -4.93
N ILE A 162 -8.09 -5.35 -6.17
CA ILE A 162 -8.74 -4.14 -6.66
C ILE A 162 -10.16 -4.52 -7.07
N ILE A 163 -11.15 -3.97 -6.39
CA ILE A 163 -12.57 -4.12 -6.76
C ILE A 163 -12.97 -2.89 -7.56
N PHE A 164 -13.54 -3.11 -8.74
CA PHE A 164 -13.99 -1.99 -9.56
C PHE A 164 -15.25 -2.28 -10.35
N ASN A 165 -15.95 -1.22 -10.75
CA ASN A 165 -17.23 -1.30 -11.44
C ASN A 165 -17.52 -0.04 -12.28
N ASN A 166 -18.56 -0.15 -13.10
CA ASN A 166 -19.21 0.99 -13.75
C ASN A 166 -20.71 1.01 -13.38
N ILE A 167 -21.02 0.76 -12.12
CA ILE A 167 -22.39 0.77 -11.62
C ILE A 167 -22.91 2.20 -11.63
N ILE A 168 -24.03 2.41 -12.28
CA ILE A 168 -24.70 3.70 -12.34
C ILE A 168 -25.47 3.87 -11.04
N SER A 169 -24.89 4.58 -10.10
CA SER A 169 -25.52 4.92 -8.84
C SER A 169 -25.66 6.44 -8.68
N LYS A 170 -26.67 6.84 -7.95
CA LYS A 170 -26.83 8.22 -7.53
C LYS A 170 -25.75 8.55 -6.51
N PRO A 171 -24.91 9.59 -6.72
CA PRO A 171 -23.89 9.97 -5.75
C PRO A 171 -24.49 10.33 -4.39
N LEU A 172 -23.79 10.04 -3.30
CA LEU A 172 -24.28 10.31 -1.94
C LEU A 172 -24.61 11.80 -1.70
N TRP A 173 -23.85 12.69 -2.32
CA TRP A 173 -24.07 14.14 -2.22
C TRP A 173 -25.33 14.64 -2.96
N TRP A 174 -25.93 13.84 -3.88
CA TRP A 174 -27.19 14.16 -4.55
C TRP A 174 -28.38 13.88 -3.61
N THR A 175 -28.46 14.67 -2.56
CA THR A 175 -29.48 14.55 -1.50
C THR A 175 -30.87 14.98 -1.98
N ASN A 176 -31.86 14.86 -1.09
CA ASN A 176 -33.20 15.36 -1.37
C ASN A 176 -33.22 16.90 -1.55
N ASP A 177 -32.35 17.62 -0.85
CA ASP A 177 -32.26 19.08 -0.97
C ASP A 177 -31.64 19.46 -2.31
N VAL A 178 -30.58 18.78 -2.73
CA VAL A 178 -29.99 18.95 -4.07
C VAL A 178 -31.02 18.65 -5.16
N THR A 179 -31.82 17.61 -4.98
CA THR A 179 -32.91 17.24 -5.90
C THR A 179 -33.98 18.35 -5.98
N LYS A 180 -34.44 18.88 -4.84
CA LYS A 180 -35.55 19.84 -4.80
C LYS A 180 -35.13 21.27 -5.20
N LEU A 181 -33.93 21.68 -4.81
CA LEU A 181 -33.53 23.08 -4.88
C LEU A 181 -32.62 23.40 -6.08
N TYR A 182 -31.87 22.42 -6.59
CA TYR A 182 -30.80 22.71 -7.54
C TYR A 182 -30.86 21.87 -8.84
N LEU A 183 -30.76 20.55 -8.74
CA LEU A 183 -30.52 19.68 -9.91
C LEU A 183 -31.74 18.87 -10.35
N GLY A 184 -32.83 18.85 -9.57
CA GLY A 184 -34.00 18.02 -9.86
C GLY A 184 -33.69 16.52 -9.67
N THR A 185 -34.59 15.69 -10.16
CA THR A 185 -34.44 14.21 -10.07
C THR A 185 -33.13 13.76 -10.73
N TYR A 186 -32.40 12.88 -10.04
CA TYR A 186 -31.17 12.29 -10.55
C TYR A 186 -31.41 11.54 -11.87
N SER A 187 -30.53 11.77 -12.83
CA SER A 187 -30.33 10.89 -13.95
C SER A 187 -28.85 10.88 -14.33
N ARG A 188 -28.38 9.78 -14.88
CA ARG A 188 -26.97 9.66 -15.33
C ARG A 188 -26.59 10.79 -16.27
N LYS A 189 -27.43 11.09 -17.26
CA LYS A 189 -27.15 12.15 -18.23
C LYS A 189 -26.96 13.50 -17.56
N LYS A 190 -27.78 13.86 -16.57
CA LYS A 190 -27.63 15.10 -15.81
C LYS A 190 -26.34 15.12 -15.01
N TYR A 191 -25.98 14.00 -14.41
CA TYR A 191 -24.75 13.87 -13.65
C TYR A 191 -23.52 14.02 -14.57
N GLU A 192 -23.52 13.34 -15.72
CA GLU A 192 -22.44 13.45 -16.72
C GLU A 192 -22.28 14.89 -17.25
N GLU A 193 -23.38 15.61 -17.48
CA GLU A 193 -23.30 17.02 -17.88
C GLU A 193 -22.81 17.94 -16.76
N PHE A 194 -23.25 17.68 -15.52
CA PHE A 194 -22.82 18.46 -14.36
C PHE A 194 -21.31 18.35 -14.11
N VAL A 195 -20.71 17.18 -14.24
CA VAL A 195 -19.27 17.00 -13.98
C VAL A 195 -18.38 17.37 -15.15
N LYS A 196 -18.92 17.76 -16.31
CA LYS A 196 -18.18 18.34 -17.43
C LYS A 196 -17.94 19.85 -17.29
N CYS A 197 -18.70 20.51 -16.41
CA CYS A 197 -18.54 21.95 -16.12
C CYS A 197 -17.46 22.19 -15.08
#